data_3dc1c363e2f80442a3c9c14fb4604ecd
#
_entry.id   3dc1c363e2f80442a3c9c14fb4604ecd
#
_cell.length_a   1.000
_cell.length_b   1.000
_cell.length_c   1.000
_cell.angle_alpha   90.00
_cell.angle_beta   90.00
_cell.angle_gamma   90.00
#
_symmetry.space_group_name_H-M   'P 1'
#
loop_
_entity.id
_entity.type
_entity.pdbx_description
1 polymer ?
#
loop_
_entity_poly.entity_id
_entity_poly.type
_entity_poly.pdbx_seq_one_letter_code
_entity_poly.pdbx_strand_id
1 'polypeptide(L)'
;MALMPKRVKHRKNQRGRIRGNANRGCRVSFGDWGLQSLDAGHVNATTIEACRIAANQYIRGEGKLYIRIFPSKPVTARPLETRMGKGKGEPDHWVAVVKPGMILFELAGVTHDAARDCFARVAHKLPIQVCLVARAAR
;
A
#
# COMPACT_ATOMS: atom_id res chain seq x y z
N MET A 1 0.76 -2.66 12.79
CA MET A 1 -0.46 -2.59 11.93
C MET A 1 -1.07 -3.98 11.77
N ALA A 2 -2.39 -4.10 11.55
CA ALA A 2 -2.98 -5.40 11.22
C ALA A 2 -2.54 -5.82 9.81
N LEU A 3 -1.97 -7.02 9.67
CA LEU A 3 -1.48 -7.56 8.40
C LEU A 3 -2.56 -8.26 7.56
N MET A 4 -3.75 -8.43 8.15
CA MET A 4 -4.90 -9.05 7.50
C MET A 4 -6.21 -8.53 8.10
N PRO A 5 -7.36 -8.65 7.39
CA PRO A 5 -8.66 -8.31 7.94
C PRO A 5 -9.04 -9.21 9.13
N LYS A 6 -9.70 -8.63 10.15
CA LYS A 6 -10.18 -9.39 11.33
C LYS A 6 -11.27 -10.41 10.98
N ARG A 7 -12.14 -10.07 10.02
CA ARG A 7 -13.23 -10.93 9.55
C ARG A 7 -13.25 -10.99 8.03
N VAL A 8 -13.38 -12.17 7.47
CA VAL A 8 -13.42 -12.41 6.03
C VAL A 8 -14.56 -13.37 5.73
N LYS A 9 -15.50 -12.96 4.87
CA LYS A 9 -16.60 -13.84 4.42
C LYS A 9 -16.10 -14.91 3.43
N HIS A 10 -15.15 -14.54 2.54
CA HIS A 10 -14.59 -15.41 1.52
C HIS A 10 -13.08 -15.39 1.60
N ARG A 11 -12.47 -16.51 1.96
CA ARG A 11 -11.01 -16.64 2.15
C ARG A 11 -10.22 -16.71 0.85
N LYS A 12 -10.87 -17.04 -0.27
CA LYS A 12 -10.22 -17.22 -1.57
C LYS A 12 -10.89 -16.31 -2.59
N ASN A 13 -10.11 -15.49 -3.29
CA ASN A 13 -10.60 -14.56 -4.30
C ASN A 13 -10.03 -14.90 -5.68
N GLN A 14 -10.73 -14.48 -6.73
CA GLN A 14 -10.21 -14.54 -8.09
C GLN A 14 -8.98 -13.63 -8.24
N ARG A 15 -8.00 -14.05 -9.05
CA ARG A 15 -6.78 -13.26 -9.27
C ARG A 15 -7.12 -11.91 -9.92
N GLY A 16 -7.86 -11.96 -11.03
CA GLY A 16 -8.28 -10.78 -11.78
C GLY A 16 -7.10 -9.97 -12.36
N ARG A 17 -7.45 -8.92 -13.11
CA ARG A 17 -6.50 -7.91 -13.61
C ARG A 17 -6.87 -6.56 -13.01
N ILE A 18 -5.88 -5.74 -12.68
CA ILE A 18 -6.09 -4.36 -12.24
C ILE A 18 -6.22 -3.52 -13.51
N ARG A 19 -7.36 -2.84 -13.69
CA ARG A 19 -7.63 -2.01 -14.87
C ARG A 19 -8.09 -0.62 -14.45
N GLY A 20 -7.75 0.39 -15.27
CA GLY A 20 -8.16 1.78 -15.09
C GLY A 20 -7.48 2.49 -13.92
N ASN A 21 -7.71 3.79 -13.81
CA ASN A 21 -7.17 4.65 -12.79
C ASN A 21 -8.04 4.64 -11.52
N ALA A 22 -7.49 5.17 -10.43
CA ALA A 22 -8.21 5.29 -9.17
C ALA A 22 -9.20 6.45 -9.23
N ASN A 23 -10.48 6.17 -8.92
CA ASN A 23 -11.54 7.19 -8.78
C ASN A 23 -11.76 7.57 -7.31
N ARG A 24 -11.24 6.79 -6.37
CA ARG A 24 -11.34 7.01 -4.92
C ARG A 24 -9.96 6.88 -4.28
N GLY A 25 -9.74 7.65 -3.21
CA GLY A 25 -8.45 7.66 -2.52
C GLY A 25 -7.31 8.25 -3.35
N CYS A 26 -7.62 9.13 -4.32
CA CYS A 26 -6.67 9.79 -5.21
C CYS A 26 -6.29 11.22 -4.77
N ARG A 27 -6.87 11.69 -3.65
CA ARG A 27 -6.58 13.02 -3.08
C ARG A 27 -6.00 12.89 -1.69
N VAL A 28 -5.06 13.80 -1.35
CA VAL A 28 -4.54 13.96 0.01
C VAL A 28 -5.64 14.55 0.87
N SER A 29 -6.00 13.89 1.97
CA SER A 29 -7.13 14.26 2.82
C SER A 29 -6.73 14.56 4.27
N PHE A 30 -5.79 13.81 4.83
CA PHE A 30 -5.40 13.90 6.25
C PHE A 30 -4.10 14.64 6.47
N GLY A 31 -3.18 14.57 5.51
CA GLY A 31 -1.87 15.21 5.59
C GLY A 31 -1.73 16.42 4.67
N ASP A 32 -0.52 16.94 4.62
CA ASP A 32 -0.11 18.02 3.71
C ASP A 32 0.57 17.45 2.46
N TRP A 33 1.23 16.31 2.63
CA TRP A 33 1.99 15.59 1.59
C TRP A 33 1.47 14.17 1.44
N GLY A 34 1.38 13.69 0.20
CA GLY A 34 0.96 12.33 -0.12
C GLY A 34 1.95 11.60 -1.03
N LEU A 35 2.03 10.28 -0.88
CA LEU A 35 2.74 9.40 -1.79
C LEU A 35 1.73 8.75 -2.71
N GLN A 36 1.72 9.14 -3.99
CA GLN A 36 0.78 8.68 -5.01
C GLN A 36 1.41 7.61 -5.88
N SER A 37 0.65 6.57 -6.19
CA SER A 37 1.06 5.53 -7.14
C SER A 37 0.92 6.00 -8.58
N LEU A 38 1.95 5.74 -9.40
CA LEU A 38 1.93 5.93 -10.85
C LEU A 38 1.50 4.65 -11.57
N ASP A 39 1.78 3.48 -10.98
CA ASP A 39 1.52 2.17 -11.56
C ASP A 39 0.40 1.41 -10.85
N ALA A 40 -0.14 0.42 -11.56
CA ALA A 40 -1.02 -0.58 -10.99
C ALA A 40 -0.22 -1.75 -10.41
N GLY A 41 -0.56 -2.20 -9.20
CA GLY A 41 0.14 -3.33 -8.61
C GLY A 41 -0.50 -3.86 -7.34
N HIS A 42 0.13 -4.89 -6.79
CA HIS A 42 -0.21 -5.46 -5.49
C HIS A 42 0.90 -5.13 -4.50
N VAL A 43 0.54 -4.56 -3.37
CA VAL A 43 1.48 -4.24 -2.28
C VAL A 43 1.20 -5.18 -1.11
N ASN A 44 2.19 -5.96 -0.72
CA ASN A 44 2.07 -6.94 0.36
C ASN A 44 1.89 -6.24 1.73
N ALA A 45 1.16 -6.89 2.63
CA ALA A 45 0.98 -6.40 3.99
C ALA A 45 2.31 -6.15 4.73
N THR A 46 3.28 -7.04 4.55
CA THR A 46 4.65 -6.90 5.09
C THR A 46 5.38 -5.68 4.53
N THR A 47 5.21 -5.40 3.24
CA THR A 47 5.79 -4.20 2.60
C THR A 47 5.19 -2.92 3.15
N ILE A 48 3.87 -2.88 3.35
CA ILE A 48 3.18 -1.72 3.95
C ILE A 48 3.72 -1.45 5.37
N GLU A 49 3.92 -2.51 6.16
CA GLU A 49 4.47 -2.38 7.51
C GLU A 49 5.94 -1.93 7.49
N ALA A 50 6.76 -2.45 6.58
CA ALA A 50 8.14 -2.01 6.40
C ALA A 50 8.24 -0.53 5.98
N CYS A 51 7.32 -0.06 5.14
CA CYS A 51 7.21 1.35 4.75
C CYS A 51 6.81 2.23 5.94
N ARG A 52 5.84 1.78 6.76
CA ARG A 52 5.43 2.48 7.98
C ARG A 52 6.59 2.67 8.96
N ILE A 53 7.34 1.60 9.20
CA ILE A 53 8.52 1.64 10.11
C ILE A 53 9.57 2.60 9.58
N ALA A 54 9.91 2.51 8.29
CA ALA A 54 10.90 3.39 7.67
C ALA A 54 10.51 4.86 7.73
N ALA A 55 9.24 5.18 7.45
CA ALA A 55 8.72 6.54 7.53
C ALA A 55 8.77 7.09 8.97
N ASN A 56 8.29 6.31 9.95
CA ASN A 56 8.30 6.73 11.35
C ASN A 56 9.71 6.92 11.91
N GLN A 57 10.66 6.07 11.51
CA GLN A 57 12.06 6.22 11.90
C GLN A 57 12.67 7.53 11.37
N TYR A 58 12.30 7.93 10.16
CA TYR A 58 12.79 9.16 9.56
C TYR A 58 12.21 10.40 10.25
N ILE A 59 10.89 10.42 10.44
CA ILE A 59 10.16 11.57 11.01
C ILE A 59 10.47 11.77 12.49
N ARG A 60 10.86 10.72 13.25
CA ARG A 60 11.23 10.75 14.68
C ARG A 60 10.27 11.51 15.60
N GLY A 61 8.97 11.51 15.26
CA GLY A 61 7.93 12.16 16.05
C GLY A 61 7.61 13.61 15.68
N GLU A 62 8.31 14.22 14.72
CA GLU A 62 8.06 15.60 14.25
C GLU A 62 6.82 15.72 13.35
N GLY A 63 6.23 14.60 12.95
CA GLY A 63 5.07 14.58 12.08
C GLY A 63 4.19 13.37 12.31
N LYS A 64 3.08 13.30 11.56
CA LYS A 64 2.12 12.19 11.61
C LYS A 64 2.01 11.51 10.27
N LEU A 65 2.18 10.17 10.29
CA LEU A 65 1.99 9.31 9.12
C LEU A 65 0.58 8.72 9.12
N TYR A 66 -0.10 8.80 7.97
CA TYR A 66 -1.37 8.14 7.71
C TYR A 66 -1.20 7.11 6.60
N ILE A 67 -1.66 5.89 6.86
CA ILE A 67 -1.67 4.80 5.88
C ILE A 67 -3.06 4.77 5.24
N ARG A 68 -3.12 4.97 3.91
CA ARG A 68 -4.38 5.06 3.15
C ARG A 68 -4.80 3.74 2.51
N ILE A 69 -3.90 2.78 2.44
CA ILE A 69 -4.14 1.46 1.84
C ILE A 69 -4.22 0.39 2.92
N PHE A 70 -5.02 -0.65 2.65
CA PHE A 70 -5.16 -1.80 3.53
C PHE A 70 -5.07 -3.11 2.73
N PRO A 71 -4.36 -4.13 3.22
CA PRO A 71 -4.23 -5.42 2.55
C PRO A 71 -5.49 -6.26 2.74
N SER A 72 -6.47 -6.09 1.85
CA SER A 72 -7.78 -6.73 1.92
C SER A 72 -7.93 -7.95 1.02
N LYS A 73 -7.05 -8.11 0.01
CA LYS A 73 -7.14 -9.21 -0.97
C LYS A 73 -6.21 -10.35 -0.57
N PRO A 74 -6.74 -11.59 -0.38
CA PRO A 74 -5.92 -12.76 -0.14
C PRO A 74 -5.28 -13.26 -1.45
N VAL A 75 -4.03 -13.64 -1.39
CA VAL A 75 -3.30 -14.33 -2.45
C VAL A 75 -3.05 -15.75 -1.99
N THR A 76 -3.39 -16.72 -2.85
CA THR A 76 -3.22 -18.14 -2.57
C THR A 76 -1.95 -18.67 -3.22
N ALA A 77 -1.24 -19.53 -2.52
CA ALA A 77 -0.10 -20.26 -3.05
C ALA A 77 -0.29 -21.76 -2.86
N ARG A 78 0.45 -22.55 -3.65
CA ARG A 78 0.58 -23.98 -3.48
C ARG A 78 2.05 -24.33 -3.27
N PRO A 79 2.37 -25.29 -2.40
CA PRO A 79 3.71 -25.83 -2.30
C PRO A 79 4.18 -26.40 -3.65
N LEU A 80 5.47 -26.26 -3.95
CA LEU A 80 6.03 -26.74 -5.22
C LEU A 80 5.93 -28.27 -5.39
N GLU A 81 5.90 -29.01 -4.29
CA GLU A 81 5.85 -30.48 -4.28
C GLU A 81 4.43 -31.02 -4.50
N THR A 82 3.40 -30.16 -4.51
CA THR A 82 2.02 -30.60 -4.66
C THR A 82 1.70 -30.93 -6.11
N ARG A 83 1.14 -32.13 -6.35
CA ARG A 83 0.66 -32.55 -7.67
C ARG A 83 -0.47 -31.65 -8.17
N MET A 84 -0.67 -31.60 -9.49
CA MET A 84 -1.74 -30.82 -10.14
C MET A 84 -3.13 -31.32 -9.73
N GLY A 85 -4.14 -30.45 -9.80
CA GLY A 85 -5.53 -30.78 -9.42
C GLY A 85 -5.89 -30.41 -7.98
N LYS A 86 -7.01 -30.95 -7.46
CA LYS A 86 -7.55 -30.78 -6.10
C LYS A 86 -7.88 -29.33 -5.66
N GLY A 87 -8.24 -28.47 -6.62
CA GLY A 87 -8.78 -27.11 -6.33
C GLY A 87 -7.73 -26.03 -6.06
N LYS A 88 -8.18 -24.85 -5.63
CA LYS A 88 -7.36 -23.67 -5.35
C LYS A 88 -6.58 -23.83 -4.06
N GLY A 89 -5.30 -23.38 -4.05
CA GLY A 89 -4.45 -23.38 -2.86
C GLY A 89 -5.01 -22.56 -1.69
N GLU A 90 -4.42 -22.72 -0.52
CA GLU A 90 -4.78 -21.93 0.68
C GLU A 90 -4.25 -20.51 0.59
N PRO A 91 -4.88 -19.53 1.30
CA PRO A 91 -4.36 -18.18 1.41
C PRO A 91 -2.97 -18.20 2.05
N ASP A 92 -2.01 -17.57 1.37
CA ASP A 92 -0.63 -17.44 1.81
C ASP A 92 -0.36 -16.07 2.44
N HIS A 93 -0.69 -15.00 1.70
CA HIS A 93 -0.49 -13.64 2.19
C HIS A 93 -1.60 -12.70 1.71
N TRP A 94 -1.65 -11.52 2.32
CA TRP A 94 -2.62 -10.48 2.01
C TRP A 94 -1.96 -9.32 1.29
N VAL A 95 -2.67 -8.76 0.30
CA VAL A 95 -2.20 -7.64 -0.50
C VAL A 95 -3.22 -6.52 -0.60
N ALA A 96 -2.73 -5.30 -0.70
CA ALA A 96 -3.51 -4.15 -1.13
C ALA A 96 -3.48 -4.06 -2.66
N VAL A 97 -4.64 -3.90 -3.29
CA VAL A 97 -4.76 -3.66 -4.72
C VAL A 97 -4.63 -2.16 -4.96
N VAL A 98 -3.58 -1.76 -5.66
CA VAL A 98 -3.29 -0.35 -5.96
C VAL A 98 -3.55 -0.09 -7.44
N LYS A 99 -4.23 1.02 -7.73
CA LYS A 99 -4.42 1.55 -9.08
C LYS A 99 -3.60 2.83 -9.26
N PRO A 100 -3.23 3.18 -10.50
CA PRO A 100 -2.58 4.46 -10.78
C PRO A 100 -3.40 5.64 -10.25
N GLY A 101 -2.74 6.62 -9.64
CA GLY A 101 -3.37 7.77 -9.02
C GLY A 101 -3.79 7.59 -7.55
N MET A 102 -3.67 6.39 -6.97
CA MET A 102 -4.06 6.12 -5.59
C MET A 102 -3.01 6.65 -4.60
N ILE A 103 -3.46 7.33 -3.54
CA ILE A 103 -2.59 7.75 -2.43
C ILE A 103 -2.36 6.55 -1.51
N LEU A 104 -1.09 6.26 -1.24
CA LEU A 104 -0.67 5.13 -0.39
C LEU A 104 -0.43 5.55 1.05
N PHE A 105 0.30 6.66 1.23
CA PHE A 105 0.67 7.23 2.52
C PHE A 105 0.48 8.74 2.49
N GLU A 106 0.20 9.34 3.63
CA GLU A 106 0.15 10.79 3.80
C GLU A 106 0.98 11.21 5.01
N LEU A 107 1.59 12.39 4.94
CA LEU A 107 2.36 13.01 6.01
C LEU A 107 1.74 14.36 6.35
N ALA A 108 1.63 14.63 7.64
CA ALA A 108 1.22 15.92 8.17
C ALA A 108 2.27 16.48 9.15
N GLY A 109 2.39 17.80 9.18
CA GLY A 109 3.26 18.49 10.14
C GLY A 109 4.76 18.41 9.81
N VAL A 110 5.13 18.15 8.55
CA VAL A 110 6.53 18.09 8.10
C VAL A 110 6.77 19.06 6.95
N THR A 111 8.00 19.55 6.82
CA THR A 111 8.42 20.39 5.70
C THR A 111 8.45 19.60 4.39
N HIS A 112 8.42 20.29 3.25
CA HIS A 112 8.49 19.66 1.92
C HIS A 112 9.73 18.79 1.76
N ASP A 113 10.90 19.27 2.16
CA ASP A 113 12.15 18.54 2.00
C ASP A 113 12.20 17.29 2.88
N ALA A 114 11.73 17.39 4.13
CA ALA A 114 11.60 16.23 5.00
C ALA A 114 10.62 15.19 4.45
N ALA A 115 9.50 15.63 3.88
CA ALA A 115 8.52 14.74 3.24
C ALA A 115 9.11 14.05 2.00
N ARG A 116 9.85 14.79 1.16
CA ARG A 116 10.52 14.25 -0.03
C ARG A 116 11.53 13.17 0.35
N ASP A 117 12.39 13.44 1.30
CA ASP A 117 13.43 12.49 1.72
C ASP A 117 12.85 11.26 2.43
N CYS A 118 11.81 11.46 3.26
CA CYS A 118 11.06 10.37 3.87
C CYS A 118 10.44 9.46 2.81
N PHE A 119 9.73 10.03 1.85
CA PHE A 119 9.06 9.25 0.81
C PHE A 119 10.03 8.64 -0.20
N ALA A 120 11.20 9.22 -0.45
CA ALA A 120 12.25 8.57 -1.22
C ALA A 120 12.68 7.24 -0.59
N ARG A 121 12.89 7.21 0.75
CA ARG A 121 13.20 5.97 1.48
C ARG A 121 12.08 4.95 1.42
N VAL A 122 10.82 5.39 1.48
CA VAL A 122 9.64 4.53 1.37
C VAL A 122 9.50 3.98 -0.05
N ALA A 123 9.75 4.80 -1.08
CA ALA A 123 9.65 4.41 -2.49
C ALA A 123 10.55 3.22 -2.84
N HIS A 124 11.77 3.16 -2.29
CA HIS A 124 12.70 2.03 -2.50
C HIS A 124 12.19 0.68 -1.95
N LYS A 125 11.18 0.68 -1.08
CA LYS A 125 10.58 -0.54 -0.53
C LYS A 125 9.33 -0.98 -1.30
N LEU A 126 8.76 -0.10 -2.13
CA LEU A 126 7.54 -0.37 -2.87
C LEU A 126 7.83 -1.06 -4.21
N PRO A 127 7.01 -2.03 -4.64
CA PRO A 127 7.17 -2.74 -5.91
C PRO A 127 6.58 -1.95 -7.12
N ILE A 128 6.13 -0.72 -6.91
CA ILE A 128 5.46 0.14 -7.88
C ILE A 128 6.09 1.53 -7.88
N GLN A 129 6.03 2.21 -9.01
CA GLN A 129 6.49 3.60 -9.10
C GLN A 129 5.54 4.54 -8.38
N VAL A 130 6.11 5.53 -7.69
CA VAL A 130 5.36 6.49 -6.87
C VAL A 130 5.91 7.89 -7.03
N CYS A 131 5.08 8.90 -6.78
CA CYS A 131 5.48 10.31 -6.75
C CYS A 131 4.97 11.01 -5.50
N LEU A 132 5.68 12.07 -5.11
CA LEU A 132 5.24 12.99 -4.06
C LEU A 132 4.19 13.93 -4.64
N VAL A 133 3.09 14.12 -3.92
CA VAL A 133 2.03 15.08 -4.25
C VAL A 133 1.70 15.93 -3.03
N ALA A 134 1.47 17.22 -3.26
CA ALA A 134 0.99 18.14 -2.23
C ALA A 134 -0.54 18.06 -2.13
N ARG A 135 -1.07 18.46 -0.98
CA ARG A 135 -2.50 18.67 -0.81
C ARG A 135 -2.94 19.83 -1.69
N ALA A 136 -3.94 19.62 -2.54
CA ALA A 136 -4.52 20.70 -3.31
C ALA A 136 -5.16 21.74 -2.38
N ALA A 137 -4.88 23.03 -2.62
CA ALA A 137 -5.61 24.13 -1.96
C ALA A 137 -7.11 23.99 -2.32
N ARG A 138 -7.95 24.24 -1.34
CA ARG A 138 -9.41 24.30 -1.53
C ARG A 138 -9.81 25.66 -2.09
#